data_df30fcfab80a24277dfeb7d14387841f
#
_entry.id   df30fcfab80a24277dfeb7d14387841f
#
_cell.length_a   1.000
_cell.length_b   1.000
_cell.length_c   1.000
_cell.angle_alpha   90.00
_cell.angle_beta   90.00
_cell.angle_gamma   90.00
#
_symmetry.space_group_name_H-M   'P 1'
#
loop_
_entity.id
_entity.type
_entity.pdbx_description
1 polymer ?
#
loop_
_entity_poly.entity_id
_entity_poly.type
_entity_poly.pdbx_seq_one_letter_code
_entity_poly.pdbx_strand_id
1 'polypeptide(L)'
;MTLYTENIIMEKPLIEIEYCTKCRWLLRASWIAQELLSTFSDEIRGVTLIPGNEAGIFEIRCGREVIWERGKKKGLPEIKELKQKVRDVVAPDKDLGHIEN
;
A
#
# COMPACT_ATOMS: atom_id res chain seq x y z
N MET A 1 -9.98 26.62 14.76
CA MET A 1 -10.27 25.40 15.48
C MET A 1 -9.05 24.55 15.63
N THR A 2 -8.62 24.43 16.82
CA THR A 2 -7.41 23.67 17.12
C THR A 2 -7.54 22.20 16.80
N LEU A 3 -8.69 21.62 17.14
CA LEU A 3 -8.91 20.21 16.89
C LEU A 3 -8.81 19.85 15.43
N TYR A 4 -9.36 20.70 14.59
CA TYR A 4 -9.33 20.46 13.17
C TYR A 4 -7.89 20.41 12.65
N THR A 5 -7.08 21.34 13.09
CA THR A 5 -5.69 21.39 12.68
C THR A 5 -4.94 20.16 13.16
N GLU A 6 -5.21 19.75 14.39
CA GLU A 6 -4.56 18.57 14.94
C GLU A 6 -4.89 17.31 14.16
N ASN A 7 -6.15 17.19 13.74
CA ASN A 7 -6.56 16.02 12.98
C ASN A 7 -5.80 15.91 11.67
N ILE A 8 -5.61 17.04 11.01
CA ILE A 8 -4.86 17.03 9.75
C ILE A 8 -3.42 16.62 9.99
N ILE A 9 -2.79 17.16 11.03
CA ILE A 9 -1.40 16.89 11.33
C ILE A 9 -1.18 15.44 11.72
N MET A 10 -2.12 14.89 12.50
CA MET A 10 -1.97 13.56 13.07
C MET A 10 -2.42 12.46 12.13
N GLU A 11 -3.04 12.83 11.05
CA GLU A 11 -3.61 11.81 10.16
C GLU A 11 -2.53 11.10 9.38
N LYS A 12 -2.53 9.77 9.49
CA LYS A 12 -1.60 8.95 8.75
C LYS A 12 -2.19 8.56 7.42
N PRO A 13 -1.36 8.28 6.42
CA PRO A 13 -1.89 7.93 5.10
C PRO A 13 -2.58 6.57 5.10
N LEU A 14 -3.48 6.42 4.15
CA LEU A 14 -4.20 5.18 3.91
C LEU A 14 -3.68 4.57 2.62
N ILE A 15 -3.35 3.29 2.68
CA ILE A 15 -2.94 2.56 1.48
C ILE A 15 -4.17 1.90 0.90
N GLU A 16 -4.29 1.94 -0.43
CA GLU A 16 -5.38 1.27 -1.13
C GLU A 16 -4.83 0.26 -2.10
N ILE A 17 -5.41 -0.92 -2.12
CA ILE A 17 -5.06 -1.97 -3.07
C ILE A 17 -6.31 -2.32 -3.87
N GLU A 18 -6.31 -1.97 -5.14
CA GLU A 18 -7.41 -2.31 -6.02
C GLU A 18 -7.00 -3.52 -6.84
N TYR A 19 -7.83 -4.56 -6.80
CA TYR A 19 -7.47 -5.85 -7.38
C TYR A 19 -8.56 -6.37 -8.30
N CYS A 20 -8.16 -7.16 -9.28
CA CYS A 20 -9.08 -7.78 -10.21
C CYS A 20 -9.85 -8.90 -9.51
N THR A 21 -11.17 -8.81 -9.49
CA THR A 21 -12.00 -9.80 -8.83
C THR A 21 -12.05 -11.11 -9.57
N LYS A 22 -11.89 -11.05 -10.89
CA LYS A 22 -11.99 -12.25 -11.73
C LYS A 22 -10.69 -13.01 -11.85
N CYS A 23 -9.61 -12.43 -11.33
CA CYS A 23 -8.28 -13.01 -11.44
C CYS A 23 -7.86 -13.78 -10.20
N ARG A 24 -8.75 -13.89 -9.21
CA ARG A 24 -8.47 -14.59 -7.95
C ARG A 24 -7.31 -13.97 -7.19
N TRP A 25 -7.21 -12.65 -7.25
CA TRP A 25 -6.10 -11.96 -6.59
C TRP A 25 -6.45 -11.44 -5.19
N LEU A 26 -7.64 -11.79 -4.69
CA LEU A 26 -8.02 -11.34 -3.35
C LEU A 26 -7.06 -11.87 -2.28
N LEU A 27 -6.70 -13.14 -2.39
CA LEU A 27 -5.77 -13.72 -1.42
C LEU A 27 -4.43 -13.00 -1.44
N ARG A 28 -3.93 -12.71 -2.64
CA ARG A 28 -2.66 -12.01 -2.78
C ARG A 28 -2.76 -10.61 -2.23
N ALA A 29 -3.85 -9.91 -2.57
CA ALA A 29 -4.05 -8.55 -2.06
C ALA A 29 -4.18 -8.55 -0.54
N SER A 30 -4.89 -9.52 0.02
CA SER A 30 -5.04 -9.63 1.47
C SER A 30 -3.71 -9.90 2.15
N TRP A 31 -2.91 -10.77 1.56
CA TRP A 31 -1.60 -11.07 2.13
C TRP A 31 -0.70 -9.83 2.11
N ILE A 32 -0.71 -9.11 0.99
CA ILE A 32 0.06 -7.88 0.89
C ILE A 32 -0.40 -6.88 1.94
N ALA A 33 -1.72 -6.77 2.13
CA ALA A 33 -2.26 -5.85 3.14
C ALA A 33 -1.73 -6.21 4.54
N GLN A 34 -1.70 -7.49 4.86
CA GLN A 34 -1.18 -7.92 6.16
C GLN A 34 0.30 -7.58 6.30
N GLU A 35 1.06 -7.79 5.24
CA GLU A 35 2.49 -7.47 5.27
C GLU A 35 2.73 -5.99 5.46
N LEU A 36 1.96 -5.16 4.78
CA LEU A 36 2.12 -3.71 4.92
C LEU A 36 1.68 -3.24 6.30
N LEU A 37 0.59 -3.79 6.82
CA LEU A 37 0.13 -3.43 8.15
C LEU A 37 1.14 -3.84 9.21
N SER A 38 1.76 -4.99 9.04
CA SER A 38 2.75 -5.46 9.98
C SER A 38 4.01 -4.58 9.97
N THR A 39 4.47 -4.24 8.78
CA THR A 39 5.71 -3.47 8.64
C THR A 39 5.53 -2.00 8.98
N PHE A 40 4.39 -1.43 8.61
CA PHE A 40 4.17 0.02 8.72
C PHE A 40 3.06 0.37 9.69
N SER A 41 2.88 -0.43 10.73
CA SER A 41 1.77 -0.23 11.67
C SER A 41 1.79 1.16 12.31
N ASP A 42 2.96 1.74 12.47
CA ASP A 42 3.07 3.06 13.08
C ASP A 42 2.96 4.19 12.06
N GLU A 43 3.13 3.89 10.79
CA GLU A 43 3.22 4.92 9.76
C GLU A 43 1.97 5.07 8.91
N ILE A 44 1.13 4.05 8.86
CA ILE A 44 -0.07 4.12 8.03
C ILE A 44 -1.32 3.94 8.90
N ARG A 45 -2.42 4.48 8.40
CA ARG A 45 -3.71 4.40 9.10
C ARG A 45 -4.41 3.07 8.83
N GLY A 46 -4.12 2.47 7.71
CA GLY A 46 -4.74 1.21 7.33
C GLY A 46 -4.50 0.87 5.89
N VAL A 47 -5.04 -0.28 5.49
CA VAL A 47 -4.97 -0.72 4.10
C VAL A 47 -6.38 -1.11 3.68
N THR A 48 -6.86 -0.51 2.59
CA THR A 48 -8.18 -0.78 2.06
C THR A 48 -8.06 -1.70 0.85
N LEU A 49 -8.86 -2.75 0.83
CA LEU A 49 -8.94 -3.65 -0.33
C LEU A 49 -10.14 -3.25 -1.16
N ILE A 50 -9.91 -2.99 -2.43
CA ILE A 50 -10.95 -2.49 -3.33
C ILE A 50 -11.15 -3.48 -4.47
N PRO A 51 -12.34 -4.12 -4.55
CA PRO A 51 -12.62 -4.99 -5.70
C PRO A 51 -12.78 -4.12 -6.95
N GLY A 52 -11.88 -4.35 -7.90
CA GLY A 52 -11.87 -3.56 -9.11
C GLY A 52 -12.73 -4.17 -10.21
N ASN A 53 -13.23 -3.31 -11.07
CA ASN A 53 -14.09 -3.73 -12.18
C ASN A 53 -13.32 -3.99 -13.46
N GLU A 54 -12.10 -3.50 -13.52
CA GLU A 54 -11.28 -3.63 -14.72
C GLU A 54 -10.53 -4.95 -14.69
N ALA A 55 -10.64 -5.72 -15.76
CA ALA A 55 -9.97 -7.02 -15.84
C ALA A 55 -8.45 -6.82 -15.75
N GLY A 56 -7.84 -7.60 -14.87
CA GLY A 56 -6.38 -7.56 -14.73
C GLY A 56 -5.84 -6.42 -13.91
N ILE A 57 -6.69 -5.61 -13.30
CA ILE A 57 -6.20 -4.48 -12.51
C ILE A 57 -5.52 -4.97 -11.23
N PHE A 58 -4.39 -4.40 -10.92
CA PHE A 58 -3.74 -4.54 -9.62
C PHE A 58 -2.95 -3.28 -9.40
N GLU A 59 -3.48 -2.41 -8.55
CA GLU A 59 -2.90 -1.10 -8.32
C GLU A 59 -2.84 -0.79 -6.85
N ILE A 60 -1.70 -0.29 -6.40
CA ILE A 60 -1.50 0.07 -4.99
C ILE A 60 -1.23 1.56 -4.95
N ARG A 61 -2.03 2.27 -4.17
CA ARG A 61 -1.97 3.72 -4.09
C ARG A 61 -1.86 4.18 -2.64
N CYS A 62 -1.25 5.34 -2.49
CA CYS A 62 -1.24 6.07 -1.23
C CYS A 62 -1.64 7.49 -1.56
N GLY A 63 -2.91 7.84 -1.29
CA GLY A 63 -3.42 9.13 -1.72
C GLY A 63 -3.39 9.22 -3.24
N ARG A 64 -2.68 10.22 -3.74
CA ARG A 64 -2.55 10.40 -5.18
C ARG A 64 -1.33 9.69 -5.75
N GLU A 65 -0.52 9.12 -4.89
CA GLU A 65 0.70 8.47 -5.32
C GLU A 65 0.40 7.03 -5.71
N VAL A 66 0.70 6.67 -6.95
CA VAL A 66 0.58 5.29 -7.41
C VAL A 66 1.91 4.60 -7.12
N ILE A 67 1.87 3.66 -6.19
CA ILE A 67 3.07 2.95 -5.76
C ILE A 67 3.38 1.79 -6.69
N TRP A 68 2.34 1.09 -7.12
CA TRP A 68 2.50 -0.05 -8.03
C TRP A 68 1.32 -0.11 -8.97
N GLU A 69 1.59 -0.40 -10.24
CA GLU A 69 0.54 -0.57 -11.23
C GLU A 69 0.94 -1.67 -12.19
N ARG A 70 0.14 -2.73 -12.24
CA ARG A 70 0.45 -3.89 -13.06
C ARG A 70 0.55 -3.55 -14.54
N GLY A 71 -0.21 -2.57 -14.99
CA GLY A 71 -0.20 -2.18 -16.39
C GLY A 71 1.16 -1.71 -16.87
N LYS A 72 1.93 -1.09 -15.97
CA LYS A 72 3.26 -0.58 -16.31
C LYS A 72 4.34 -1.58 -15.96
N LYS A 73 4.11 -2.38 -14.93
CA LYS A 73 5.05 -3.40 -14.50
C LYS A 73 4.36 -4.74 -14.63
N LYS A 74 5.04 -5.70 -15.21
CA LYS A 74 4.44 -6.99 -15.43
C LYS A 74 4.31 -7.76 -14.13
N GLY A 75 3.13 -8.30 -13.90
CA GLY A 75 2.87 -9.15 -12.76
C GLY A 75 2.59 -8.39 -11.49
N LEU A 76 2.44 -9.16 -10.42
CA LEU A 76 2.18 -8.62 -9.10
C LEU A 76 3.50 -8.30 -8.42
N PRO A 77 3.50 -7.35 -7.49
CA PRO A 77 4.76 -6.93 -6.89
C PRO A 77 5.36 -8.00 -5.98
N GLU A 78 6.67 -8.04 -5.96
CA GLU A 78 7.39 -8.81 -4.97
C GLU A 78 7.35 -8.04 -3.67
N ILE A 79 7.15 -8.73 -2.56
CA ILE A 79 6.87 -8.04 -1.30
C ILE A 79 8.04 -7.17 -0.84
N LYS A 80 9.26 -7.64 -1.04
CA LYS A 80 10.42 -6.87 -0.62
C LYS A 80 10.51 -5.55 -1.36
N GLU A 81 10.35 -5.61 -2.67
CA GLU A 81 10.38 -4.40 -3.49
C GLU A 81 9.22 -3.47 -3.13
N LEU A 82 8.05 -4.05 -2.92
CA LEU A 82 6.88 -3.25 -2.59
C LEU A 82 7.06 -2.52 -1.27
N LYS A 83 7.60 -3.19 -0.26
CA LYS A 83 7.83 -2.54 1.03
C LYS A 83 8.80 -1.39 0.91
N GLN A 84 9.81 -1.53 0.07
CA GLN A 84 10.73 -0.42 -0.15
C GLN A 84 10.05 0.76 -0.80
N LYS A 85 9.18 0.51 -1.77
CA LYS A 85 8.44 1.58 -2.45
C LYS A 85 7.44 2.25 -1.51
N VAL A 86 6.77 1.48 -0.69
CA VAL A 86 5.85 2.04 0.29
C VAL A 86 6.63 2.89 1.31
N ARG A 87 7.76 2.36 1.80
CA ARG A 87 8.61 3.10 2.73
C ARG A 87 8.98 4.46 2.16
N ASP A 88 9.35 4.49 0.88
CA ASP A 88 9.77 5.74 0.26
C ASP A 88 8.68 6.80 0.25
N VAL A 89 7.42 6.37 0.25
CA VAL A 89 6.29 7.29 0.24
C VAL A 89 5.85 7.66 1.66
N VAL A 90 5.74 6.69 2.55
CA VAL A 90 5.12 6.94 3.86
C VAL A 90 6.14 7.20 4.97
N ALA A 91 7.36 6.73 4.83
CA ALA A 91 8.36 6.88 5.90
C ALA A 91 9.76 6.78 5.30
N PRO A 92 10.20 7.78 4.54
CA PRO A 92 11.45 7.68 3.77
C PRO A 92 12.68 7.33 4.61
N ASP A 93 12.65 7.70 5.89
CA ASP A 93 13.82 7.46 6.75
C ASP A 93 13.76 6.15 7.51
N LYS A 94 12.71 5.35 7.29
CA LYS A 94 12.54 4.12 8.04
C LYS A 94 13.51 3.05 7.55
N ASP A 95 14.19 2.44 8.50
CA ASP A 95 15.09 1.33 8.22
C ASP A 95 14.26 0.05 8.22
N LEU A 96 14.24 -0.66 7.12
CA LEU A 96 13.51 -1.91 7.01
C LEU A 96 14.32 -3.11 7.50
N GLY A 97 15.54 -2.87 7.91
CA GLY A 97 16.35 -3.90 8.52
C GLY A 97 16.67 -5.03 7.55
N HIS A 98 16.55 -6.26 8.02
CA HIS A 98 16.92 -7.41 7.22
C HIS A 98 16.02 -7.63 6.01
N ILE A 99 14.94 -6.88 5.87
CA ILE A 99 14.12 -6.97 4.68
C ILE A 99 14.87 -6.44 3.47
N GLU A 100 15.79 -5.52 3.69
CA GLU A 100 16.56 -4.93 2.61
C GLU A 100 17.82 -5.72 2.28
N ASN A 101 18.12 -6.72 3.05
CA ASN A 101 19.32 -7.52 2.82
C ASN A 101 18.99 -8.75 1.92
#